data_6f9a065e23a88c7dfd12066fb72bf6fe
#
_entry.id   6f9a065e23a88c7dfd12066fb72bf6fe
#
_cell.length_a   1.000
_cell.length_b   1.000
_cell.length_c   1.000
_cell.angle_alpha   90.00
_cell.angle_beta   90.00
_cell.angle_gamma   90.00
#
_symmetry.space_group_name_H-M   'P 1'
#
loop_
_entity.id
_entity.type
_entity.pdbx_description
1 polymer ?
#
loop_
_entity_poly.entity_id
_entity_poly.type
_entity_poly.pdbx_seq_one_letter_code
_entity_poly.pdbx_strand_id
1 'polypeptide(L)'
;MKIHVDKLKKTFDVKTTNKVMRSVYQFQLDSAKLASSQGKNGVGIFSDAIALIDRMEDFLVKTLGLSKQDAEKLDDYFSSEDVQKMANYVASRLMGMSDEEIKESTDNAEETDSKK
;
A
#
# COMPACT_ATOMS: atom_id res chain seq x y z
N MET A 1 4.01 10.87 -13.51
CA MET A 1 2.85 9.94 -13.48
C MET A 1 1.80 10.48 -12.51
N LYS A 2 0.58 10.54 -12.96
CA LYS A 2 -0.52 11.00 -12.12
C LYS A 2 -1.23 9.81 -11.48
N ILE A 3 -1.35 9.84 -10.17
CA ILE A 3 -1.99 8.77 -9.40
C ILE A 3 -3.14 9.37 -8.61
N HIS A 4 -4.36 8.91 -8.89
CA HIS A 4 -5.55 9.36 -8.16
C HIS A 4 -5.83 8.42 -7.00
N VAL A 5 -5.94 8.98 -5.81
CA VAL A 5 -6.26 8.21 -4.60
C VAL A 5 -7.68 8.57 -4.17
N ASP A 6 -8.62 7.67 -4.44
CA ASP A 6 -10.05 7.90 -4.20
C ASP A 6 -10.36 8.25 -2.75
N LYS A 7 -9.75 7.55 -1.81
CA LYS A 7 -9.99 7.75 -0.37
C LYS A 7 -9.59 9.14 0.09
N LEU A 8 -8.55 9.70 -0.51
CA LEU A 8 -8.08 11.06 -0.21
C LEU A 8 -8.70 12.11 -1.12
N LYS A 9 -9.39 11.68 -2.18
CA LYS A 9 -10.02 12.55 -3.18
C LYS A 9 -9.03 13.52 -3.81
N LYS A 10 -7.80 13.04 -4.04
CA LYS A 10 -6.71 13.83 -4.59
C LYS A 10 -5.97 13.05 -5.65
N THR A 11 -5.42 13.81 -6.62
CA THR A 11 -4.52 13.25 -7.63
C THR A 11 -3.11 13.76 -7.33
N PHE A 12 -2.15 12.84 -7.31
CA PHE A 12 -0.75 13.16 -7.02
C PHE A 12 0.08 12.97 -8.27
N ASP A 13 0.96 13.92 -8.54
CA ASP A 13 1.91 13.80 -9.64
C ASP A 13 3.24 13.30 -9.08
N VAL A 14 3.54 12.03 -9.36
CA VAL A 14 4.71 11.35 -8.81
C VAL A 14 5.72 11.07 -9.91
N LYS A 15 6.95 11.50 -9.71
CA LYS A 15 8.04 11.19 -10.63
C LYS A 15 8.62 9.83 -10.26
N THR A 16 8.81 8.98 -11.27
CA THR A 16 9.36 7.64 -11.05
C THR A 16 10.89 7.69 -11.00
N THR A 17 11.42 8.40 -10.03
CA THR A 17 12.87 8.50 -9.79
C THR A 17 13.39 7.21 -9.16
N ASN A 18 14.71 7.03 -9.17
CA ASN A 18 15.33 5.90 -8.48
C ASN A 18 14.99 5.88 -6.99
N LYS A 19 14.90 7.04 -6.38
CA LYS A 19 14.53 7.15 -4.96
C LYS A 19 13.11 6.60 -4.73
N VAL A 20 12.16 6.98 -5.58
CA VAL A 20 10.78 6.51 -5.49
C VAL A 20 10.72 5.00 -5.76
N MET A 21 11.41 4.52 -6.79
CA MET A 21 11.40 3.10 -7.11
C MET A 21 12.04 2.25 -6.01
N ARG A 22 13.08 2.76 -5.35
CA ARG A 22 13.63 2.08 -4.17
C ARG A 22 12.59 1.96 -3.06
N SER A 23 11.80 3.02 -2.85
CA SER A 23 10.73 2.98 -1.86
C SER A 23 9.68 1.92 -2.19
N VAL A 24 9.32 1.79 -3.47
CA VAL A 24 8.38 0.77 -3.94
C VAL A 24 8.93 -0.62 -3.65
N TYR A 25 10.16 -0.89 -4.07
CA TYR A 25 10.76 -2.21 -3.89
C TYR A 25 11.00 -2.53 -2.42
N GLN A 26 11.39 -1.53 -1.62
CA GLN A 26 11.58 -1.73 -0.18
C GLN A 26 10.24 -2.07 0.50
N PHE A 27 9.16 -1.39 0.12
CA PHE A 27 7.84 -1.71 0.62
C PHE A 27 7.44 -3.15 0.27
N GLN A 28 7.67 -3.57 -0.99
CA GLN A 28 7.37 -4.92 -1.43
C GLN A 28 8.18 -5.96 -0.63
N LEU A 29 9.47 -5.68 -0.44
CA LEU A 29 10.35 -6.56 0.32
C LEU A 29 9.92 -6.67 1.78
N ASP A 30 9.61 -5.57 2.42
CA ASP A 30 9.17 -5.54 3.81
C ASP A 30 7.85 -6.30 3.97
N SER A 31 6.91 -6.11 3.04
CA SER A 31 5.63 -6.80 3.04
C SER A 31 5.82 -8.32 2.91
N ALA A 32 6.72 -8.74 2.02
CA ALA A 32 7.01 -10.16 1.82
C ALA A 32 7.64 -10.77 3.08
N LYS A 33 8.56 -10.06 3.71
CA LYS A 33 9.18 -10.52 4.96
C LYS A 33 8.17 -10.68 6.08
N LEU A 34 7.26 -9.73 6.23
CA LEU A 34 6.24 -9.79 7.26
C LEU A 34 5.25 -10.92 6.98
N ALA A 35 4.90 -11.15 5.72
CA ALA A 35 4.04 -12.27 5.33
C ALA A 35 4.70 -13.61 5.63
N SER A 36 6.02 -13.73 5.40
CA SER A 36 6.75 -14.97 5.64
C SER A 36 6.97 -15.27 7.12
N SER A 37 6.74 -14.29 7.99
CA SER A 37 6.84 -14.49 9.44
C SER A 37 5.54 -15.00 10.07
N GLN A 38 4.57 -15.37 9.27
CA GLN A 38 3.34 -16.01 9.75
C GLN A 38 3.69 -17.31 10.50
N GLY A 39 3.02 -17.52 11.62
CA GLY A 39 3.30 -18.65 12.48
C GLY A 39 4.02 -18.28 13.77
N LYS A 40 4.45 -17.03 13.91
CA LYS A 40 4.93 -16.54 15.19
C LYS A 40 3.76 -16.49 16.17
N ASN A 41 4.06 -16.68 17.45
CA ASN A 41 3.02 -16.62 18.48
C ASN A 41 2.63 -15.16 18.77
N GLY A 42 1.61 -14.98 19.63
CA GLY A 42 0.85 -13.75 19.83
C GLY A 42 1.62 -12.43 19.81
N VAL A 43 2.71 -12.31 20.58
CA VAL A 43 3.46 -11.04 20.66
C VAL A 43 4.11 -10.71 19.32
N GLY A 44 4.69 -11.69 18.66
CA GLY A 44 5.32 -11.49 17.35
C GLY A 44 4.32 -11.09 16.28
N ILE A 45 3.12 -11.66 16.31
CA ILE A 45 2.06 -11.33 15.36
C ILE A 45 1.64 -9.87 15.50
N PHE A 46 1.45 -9.40 16.73
CA PHE A 46 1.05 -8.00 16.97
C PHE A 46 2.15 -7.03 16.62
N SER A 47 3.39 -7.36 16.92
CA SER A 47 4.54 -6.54 16.57
C SER A 47 4.68 -6.40 15.04
N ASP A 48 4.51 -7.50 14.31
CA ASP A 48 4.56 -7.49 12.85
C ASP A 48 3.40 -6.70 12.26
N ALA A 49 2.21 -6.78 12.84
CA ALA A 49 1.05 -6.03 12.39
C ALA A 49 1.29 -4.52 12.52
N ILE A 50 1.82 -4.08 13.65
CA ILE A 50 2.16 -2.67 13.88
C ILE A 50 3.22 -2.22 12.86
N ALA A 51 4.25 -3.02 12.65
CA ALA A 51 5.31 -2.72 11.69
C ALA A 51 4.76 -2.58 10.28
N LEU A 52 3.82 -3.44 9.89
CA LEU A 52 3.20 -3.38 8.56
C LEU A 52 2.39 -2.10 8.38
N ILE A 53 1.59 -1.73 9.37
CA ILE A 53 0.82 -0.48 9.32
C ILE A 53 1.77 0.71 9.14
N ASP A 54 2.84 0.77 9.95
CA ASP A 54 3.82 1.85 9.88
C ASP A 54 4.50 1.91 8.51
N ARG A 55 4.85 0.75 7.93
CA ARG A 55 5.48 0.69 6.61
C ARG A 55 4.54 1.17 5.50
N MET A 56 3.27 0.78 5.55
CA MET A 56 2.30 1.21 4.56
C MET A 56 2.08 2.72 4.59
N GLU A 57 1.91 3.28 5.78
CA GLU A 57 1.72 4.72 5.93
C GLU A 57 2.96 5.50 5.50
N ASP A 58 4.14 5.05 5.94
CA ASP A 58 5.41 5.68 5.58
C ASP A 58 5.64 5.67 4.07
N PHE A 59 5.35 4.53 3.43
CA PHE A 59 5.45 4.40 1.97
C PHE A 59 4.56 5.41 1.26
N LEU A 60 3.31 5.54 1.68
CA LEU A 60 2.37 6.48 1.07
C LEU A 60 2.81 7.93 1.28
N VAL A 61 3.22 8.27 2.50
CA VAL A 61 3.68 9.63 2.82
C VAL A 61 4.89 10.01 1.96
N LYS A 62 5.88 9.14 1.89
CA LYS A 62 7.12 9.43 1.15
C LYS A 62 6.90 9.46 -0.35
N THR A 63 6.11 8.52 -0.86
CA THR A 63 5.94 8.35 -2.30
C THR A 63 5.03 9.41 -2.89
N LEU A 64 3.92 9.70 -2.23
CA LEU A 64 2.95 10.69 -2.68
C LEU A 64 3.27 12.10 -2.21
N GLY A 65 4.16 12.26 -1.24
CA GLY A 65 4.46 13.55 -0.65
C GLY A 65 3.27 14.11 0.12
N LEU A 66 2.63 13.26 0.94
CA LEU A 66 1.42 13.65 1.67
C LEU A 66 1.69 14.79 2.66
N SER A 67 0.73 15.70 2.79
CA SER A 67 0.74 16.71 3.82
C SER A 67 0.57 16.06 5.19
N LYS A 68 0.89 16.80 6.23
CA LYS A 68 0.69 16.32 7.60
C LYS A 68 -0.77 15.94 7.85
N GLN A 69 -1.70 16.74 7.34
CA GLN A 69 -3.15 16.48 7.48
C GLN A 69 -3.54 15.18 6.80
N ASP A 70 -3.07 14.93 5.58
CA ASP A 70 -3.39 13.70 4.87
C ASP A 70 -2.74 12.48 5.52
N ALA A 71 -1.52 12.63 6.03
CA ALA A 71 -0.85 11.55 6.77
C ALA A 71 -1.64 11.20 8.04
N GLU A 72 -2.13 12.19 8.76
CA GLU A 72 -2.97 11.94 9.94
C GLU A 72 -4.27 11.23 9.60
N LYS A 73 -4.85 11.51 8.42
CA LYS A 73 -6.06 10.81 7.96
C LYS A 73 -5.82 9.32 7.78
N LEU A 74 -4.64 8.92 7.32
CA LEU A 74 -4.32 7.50 7.17
C LEU A 74 -4.42 6.76 8.51
N ASP A 75 -4.04 7.43 9.58
CA ASP A 75 -4.00 6.84 10.90
C ASP A 75 -5.34 6.95 11.62
N ASP A 76 -6.03 8.09 11.48
CA ASP A 76 -7.21 8.42 12.27
C ASP A 76 -8.52 7.98 11.65
N TYR A 77 -8.63 7.96 10.31
CA TYR A 77 -9.91 7.76 9.63
C TYR A 77 -9.98 6.51 8.78
N PHE A 78 -8.84 5.90 8.43
CA PHE A 78 -8.85 4.74 7.55
C PHE A 78 -8.44 3.48 8.29
N SER A 79 -9.07 2.36 7.92
CA SER A 79 -8.68 1.06 8.46
C SER A 79 -7.33 0.62 7.85
N SER A 80 -6.66 -0.33 8.48
CA SER A 80 -5.43 -0.90 7.93
C SER A 80 -5.69 -1.56 6.57
N GLU A 81 -6.87 -2.13 6.36
CA GLU A 81 -7.25 -2.70 5.06
C GLU A 81 -7.32 -1.61 3.98
N ASP A 82 -7.94 -0.45 4.29
CA ASP A 82 -8.01 0.68 3.38
C ASP A 82 -6.62 1.18 3.02
N VAL A 83 -5.75 1.35 4.01
CA VAL A 83 -4.37 1.81 3.81
C VAL A 83 -3.59 0.80 2.96
N GLN A 84 -3.78 -0.49 3.21
CA GLN A 84 -3.13 -1.54 2.44
C GLN A 84 -3.55 -1.50 0.97
N LYS A 85 -4.84 -1.32 0.70
CA LYS A 85 -5.34 -1.19 -0.67
C LYS A 85 -4.74 0.03 -1.36
N MET A 86 -4.67 1.17 -0.67
CA MET A 86 -4.04 2.37 -1.21
C MET A 86 -2.56 2.13 -1.52
N ALA A 87 -1.82 1.54 -0.59
CA ALA A 87 -0.40 1.29 -0.77
C ALA A 87 -0.14 0.34 -1.94
N ASN A 88 -0.92 -0.74 -2.04
CA ASN A 88 -0.79 -1.69 -3.13
C ASN A 88 -1.13 -1.05 -4.47
N TYR A 89 -2.16 -0.23 -4.51
CA TYR A 89 -2.54 0.48 -5.73
C TYR A 89 -1.42 1.42 -6.19
N VAL A 90 -0.89 2.24 -5.28
CA VAL A 90 0.19 3.18 -5.60
C VAL A 90 1.44 2.42 -6.07
N ALA A 91 1.81 1.35 -5.37
CA ALA A 91 2.97 0.54 -5.75
C ALA A 91 2.79 -0.06 -7.15
N SER A 92 1.61 -0.59 -7.45
CA SER A 92 1.32 -1.18 -8.75
C SER A 92 1.37 -0.16 -9.86
N ARG A 93 0.82 1.05 -9.63
CA ARG A 93 0.89 2.13 -10.61
C ARG A 93 2.33 2.54 -10.90
N LEU A 94 3.13 2.67 -9.86
CA LEU A 94 4.54 3.05 -10.01
C LEU A 94 5.36 1.97 -10.70
N MET A 95 4.95 0.71 -10.59
CA MET A 95 5.58 -0.40 -11.30
C MET A 95 5.11 -0.52 -12.76
N GLY A 96 4.27 0.39 -13.21
CA GLY A 96 3.86 0.48 -14.60
C GLY A 96 2.51 -0.15 -14.94
N MET A 97 1.79 -0.65 -13.96
CA MET A 97 0.46 -1.22 -14.20
C MET A 97 -0.56 -0.11 -14.44
N SER A 98 -1.45 -0.32 -15.41
CA SER A 98 -2.57 0.58 -15.64
C SER A 98 -3.69 0.31 -14.62
N ASP A 99 -4.63 1.26 -14.51
CA ASP A 99 -5.79 1.08 -13.65
C ASP A 99 -6.59 -0.16 -14.03
N GLU A 100 -6.72 -0.42 -15.32
CA GLU A 100 -7.43 -1.59 -15.84
C GLU A 100 -6.75 -2.89 -15.42
N GLU A 101 -5.43 -2.95 -15.53
CA GLU A 101 -4.66 -4.13 -15.14
C GLU A 101 -4.79 -4.40 -13.63
N ILE A 102 -4.74 -3.36 -12.83
CA ILE A 102 -4.89 -3.48 -11.38
C ILE A 102 -6.29 -3.97 -11.04
N LYS A 103 -7.32 -3.40 -11.67
CA LYS A 103 -8.71 -3.79 -11.47
C LYS A 103 -8.94 -5.25 -11.84
N GLU A 104 -8.42 -5.70 -12.99
CA GLU A 104 -8.54 -7.09 -13.43
C GLU A 104 -7.93 -8.05 -12.42
N SER A 105 -6.74 -7.73 -11.92
CA SER A 105 -6.09 -8.56 -10.91
C SER A 105 -6.93 -8.67 -9.64
N THR A 106 -7.49 -7.55 -9.19
CA THR A 106 -8.33 -7.50 -8.00
C THR A 106 -9.62 -8.27 -8.21
N ASP A 107 -10.30 -8.06 -9.34
CA ASP A 107 -11.54 -8.73 -9.67
C ASP A 107 -11.34 -10.25 -9.77
N ASN A 108 -10.26 -10.69 -10.40
CA ASN A 108 -9.92 -12.10 -10.50
C ASN A 108 -9.69 -12.73 -9.13
N ALA A 109 -9.00 -12.01 -8.26
CA ALA A 109 -8.76 -12.48 -6.88
C ALA A 109 -10.08 -12.59 -6.11
N GLU A 110 -10.96 -11.61 -6.26
CA GLU A 110 -12.28 -11.61 -5.63
C GLU A 110 -13.16 -12.76 -6.15
N GLU A 111 -13.16 -13.00 -7.44
CA GLU A 111 -13.88 -14.12 -8.04
C GLU A 111 -13.39 -15.45 -7.48
N THR A 112 -12.08 -15.62 -7.35
CA THR A 112 -11.50 -16.84 -6.80
C THR A 112 -11.96 -17.04 -5.37
N ASP A 113 -11.97 -15.97 -4.56
CA ASP A 113 -12.42 -16.04 -3.18
C ASP A 113 -13.91 -16.34 -3.08
N SER A 114 -14.73 -15.74 -3.95
CA SER A 114 -16.17 -15.95 -3.90
C SER A 114 -16.61 -17.35 -4.32
N LYS A 115 -15.76 -18.08 -5.02
CA LYS A 115 -16.05 -19.47 -5.41
C LYS A 115 -15.78 -20.47 -4.27
N LYS A 116 -15.17 -20.04 -3.23
CA LYS A 116 -14.92 -20.90 -2.06
C LYS A 116 -16.14 -20.96 -1.17
#